data_8c9a4abce8c0096e79b29bb252b624fb
#
_entry.id   8c9a4abce8c0096e79b29bb252b624fb
#
_cell.length_a   1.000
_cell.length_b   1.000
_cell.length_c   1.000
_cell.angle_alpha   90.00
_cell.angle_beta   90.00
_cell.angle_gamma   90.00
#
_symmetry.space_group_name_H-M   'P 1'
#
loop_
_entity.id
_entity.type
_entity.pdbx_description
1 polymer ?
#
loop_
_entity_poly.entity_id
_entity_poly.type
_entity_poly.pdbx_seq_one_letter_code
_entity_poly.pdbx_strand_id
1 'polypeptide(L)' 'MSEFQGTPPSAEEKAQRALARGTEALQRGDAATAVTHLEEAVELDARCGDAWYNLGVAREGAGDAAGAAKAYV' A
#
# COMPACT_ATOMS: atom_id res chain seq x y z
N MET A 1 7.60 -3.02 -34.04
CA MET A 1 7.71 -3.62 -33.27
C MET A 1 7.05 -3.67 -32.07
N SER A 2 6.59 -4.59 -31.66
CA SER A 2 5.71 -4.67 -30.60
C SER A 2 6.21 -5.52 -29.55
N GLU A 3 7.48 -5.62 -29.48
CA GLU A 3 8.07 -6.48 -28.51
C GLU A 3 7.73 -6.10 -27.12
N PHE A 4 7.58 -4.79 -26.86
CA PHE A 4 7.34 -4.39 -25.52
C PHE A 4 5.95 -4.63 -25.06
N GLN A 5 5.03 -4.82 -25.99
CA GLN A 5 3.66 -4.96 -25.61
C GLN A 5 3.35 -6.31 -25.04
N GLY A 6 4.21 -7.26 -25.31
CA GLY A 6 4.01 -8.58 -24.78
C GLY A 6 4.67 -8.80 -23.43
N THR A 7 5.34 -7.79 -22.91
CA THR A 7 6.09 -7.95 -21.65
C THR A 7 5.22 -7.51 -20.48
N PRO A 8 4.81 -8.45 -19.64
CA PRO A 8 4.01 -8.04 -18.48
C PRO A 8 4.87 -7.31 -17.47
N PRO A 9 4.29 -6.47 -16.66
CA PRO A 9 5.05 -5.82 -15.61
C PRO A 9 5.58 -6.85 -14.62
N SER A 10 6.77 -6.59 -14.12
CA SER A 10 7.36 -7.45 -13.11
C SER A 10 6.64 -7.28 -11.79
N ALA A 11 6.91 -8.17 -10.84
CA ALA A 11 6.35 -8.05 -9.51
C ALA A 11 6.79 -6.74 -8.87
N GLU A 12 8.04 -6.33 -9.10
CA GLU A 12 8.52 -5.06 -8.58
C GLU A 12 7.75 -3.88 -9.14
N GLU A 13 7.47 -3.91 -10.43
CA GLU A 13 6.70 -2.84 -11.04
C GLU A 13 5.28 -2.79 -10.52
N LYS A 14 4.67 -3.96 -10.33
CA LYS A 14 3.34 -4.00 -9.76
C LYS A 14 3.35 -3.52 -8.32
N ALA A 15 4.39 -3.87 -7.58
CA ALA A 15 4.51 -3.41 -6.20
C ALA A 15 4.65 -1.89 -6.15
N GLN A 16 5.40 -1.31 -7.07
CA GLN A 16 5.56 0.14 -7.11
C GLN A 16 4.24 0.85 -7.42
N ARG A 17 3.44 0.26 -8.29
CA ARG A 17 2.12 0.81 -8.58
C ARG A 17 1.20 0.74 -7.37
N ALA A 18 1.23 -0.38 -6.67
CA ALA A 18 0.44 -0.53 -5.46
C ALA A 18 0.92 0.45 -4.38
N LEU A 19 2.24 0.60 -4.26
CA LEU A 19 2.81 1.56 -3.32
C LEU A 19 2.32 2.98 -3.64
N ALA A 20 2.33 3.35 -4.92
CA ALA A 20 1.89 4.68 -5.32
C ALA A 20 0.43 4.90 -4.96
N ARG A 21 -0.41 3.91 -5.20
CA ARG A 21 -1.82 4.01 -4.87
C ARG A 21 -2.05 4.10 -3.37
N GLY A 22 -1.28 3.35 -2.62
CA GLY A 22 -1.38 3.39 -1.17
C GLY A 22 -0.94 4.74 -0.62
N THR A 23 0.16 5.26 -1.14
CA THR A 23 0.67 6.56 -0.72
C THR A 23 -0.34 7.66 -1.04
N GLU A 24 -0.93 7.58 -2.22
CA GLU A 24 -1.94 8.55 -2.62
C GLU A 24 -3.15 8.49 -1.69
N ALA A 25 -3.57 7.29 -1.33
CA ALA A 25 -4.68 7.15 -0.39
C ALA A 25 -4.35 7.73 0.97
N LEU A 26 -3.11 7.56 1.43
CA LEU A 26 -2.67 8.17 2.68
C LEU A 26 -2.74 9.68 2.59
N GLN A 27 -2.35 10.25 1.47
CA GLN A 27 -2.38 11.70 1.29
C GLN A 27 -3.80 12.24 1.33
N ARG A 28 -4.76 11.41 0.93
CA ARG A 28 -6.16 11.80 1.00
C ARG A 28 -6.79 11.54 2.37
N GLY A 29 -6.03 10.96 3.26
CA GLY A 29 -6.57 10.61 4.57
C GLY A 29 -7.38 9.33 4.56
N ASP A 30 -7.25 8.52 3.52
CA ASP A 30 -8.03 7.29 3.40
C ASP A 30 -7.14 6.11 3.78
N ALA A 31 -6.96 5.94 5.08
CA ALA A 31 -6.06 4.93 5.60
C ALA A 31 -6.51 3.51 5.28
N ALA A 32 -7.82 3.27 5.26
CA ALA A 32 -8.32 1.92 4.97
C ALA A 32 -7.96 1.49 3.55
N THR A 33 -8.15 2.37 2.57
CA THR A 33 -7.78 2.07 1.20
C THR A 33 -6.26 1.93 1.09
N ALA A 34 -5.53 2.76 1.82
CA ALA A 34 -4.08 2.68 1.80
C ALA A 34 -3.59 1.33 2.29
N VAL A 35 -4.18 0.82 3.37
CA VAL A 35 -3.81 -0.51 3.89
C VAL A 35 -3.96 -1.56 2.80
N THR A 36 -5.08 -1.54 2.08
CA THR A 36 -5.33 -2.53 1.04
C THR A 36 -4.23 -2.50 -0.03
N HIS A 37 -3.92 -1.32 -0.54
CA HIS A 37 -2.91 -1.22 -1.59
C HIS A 37 -1.51 -1.52 -1.07
N LEU A 38 -1.21 -1.12 0.15
CA LEU A 38 0.12 -1.34 0.69
C LEU A 38 0.34 -2.79 1.07
N GLU A 39 -0.70 -3.49 1.51
CA GLU A 39 -0.60 -4.93 1.71
C GLU A 39 -0.31 -5.63 0.40
N GLU A 40 -0.96 -5.19 -0.67
CA GLU A 40 -0.68 -5.73 -1.98
C GLU A 40 0.78 -5.48 -2.37
N ALA A 41 1.28 -4.29 -2.09
CA ALA A 41 2.65 -3.94 -2.43
C ALA A 41 3.65 -4.85 -1.74
N VAL A 42 3.48 -5.11 -0.43
CA VAL A 42 4.43 -5.95 0.28
C VAL A 42 4.29 -7.42 -0.09
N GLU A 43 3.12 -7.84 -0.54
CA GLU A 43 2.96 -9.19 -1.06
C GLU A 43 3.68 -9.37 -2.39
N LEU A 44 3.65 -8.34 -3.22
CA LEU A 44 4.30 -8.39 -4.52
C LEU A 44 5.81 -8.25 -4.39
N ASP A 45 6.27 -7.45 -3.43
CA ASP A 45 7.70 -7.25 -3.21
C ASP A 45 7.93 -7.03 -1.73
N ALA A 46 8.24 -8.11 -1.02
CA ALA A 46 8.44 -8.07 0.42
C ALA A 46 9.68 -7.27 0.82
N ARG A 47 10.52 -6.91 -0.14
CA ARG A 47 11.73 -6.15 0.17
C ARG A 47 11.55 -4.65 0.01
N CYS A 48 10.36 -4.22 -0.37
CA CYS A 48 10.10 -2.80 -0.54
C CYS A 48 9.93 -2.14 0.83
N GLY A 49 10.98 -1.54 1.35
CA GLY A 49 10.93 -0.92 2.67
C GLY A 49 9.94 0.21 2.77
N ASP A 50 9.80 0.99 1.69
CA ASP A 50 8.84 2.08 1.67
C ASP A 50 7.41 1.57 1.84
N ALA A 51 7.11 0.44 1.22
CA ALA A 51 5.77 -0.12 1.35
C ALA A 51 5.52 -0.59 2.78
N TRP A 52 6.51 -1.23 3.39
CA TRP A 52 6.36 -1.66 4.78
C TRP A 52 6.18 -0.48 5.73
N TYR A 53 6.99 0.56 5.54
CA TYR A 53 6.88 1.74 6.38
C TYR A 53 5.51 2.39 6.24
N ASN A 54 5.09 2.59 5.00
CA ASN A 54 3.80 3.22 4.76
C ASN A 54 2.63 2.35 5.20
N LEU A 55 2.80 1.03 5.12
CA LEU A 55 1.77 0.12 5.61
C LEU A 55 1.61 0.28 7.12
N GLY A 56 2.73 0.42 7.85
CA GLY A 56 2.66 0.68 9.26
C GLY A 56 1.91 1.96 9.58
N VAL A 57 2.23 3.02 8.83
CA VAL A 57 1.55 4.30 9.01
C VAL A 57 0.06 4.17 8.71
N ALA A 58 -0.27 3.46 7.63
CA ALA A 58 -1.66 3.28 7.23
C ALA A 58 -2.45 2.48 8.26
N ARG A 59 -1.82 1.44 8.82
CA ARG A 59 -2.49 0.64 9.83
C ARG A 59 -2.76 1.44 11.09
N GLU A 60 -1.81 2.30 11.47
CA GLU A 60 -2.03 3.17 12.61
C GLU A 60 -3.17 4.14 12.35
N GLY A 61 -3.21 4.72 11.17
CA GLY A 61 -4.29 5.63 10.82
C GLY A 61 -5.64 4.94 10.78
N ALA A 62 -5.68 3.75 10.21
CA ALA A 62 -6.92 2.99 10.15
C ALA A 62 -7.33 2.52 11.55
N GLY A 63 -6.35 2.16 12.37
CA GLY A 63 -6.59 1.76 13.74
C GLY A 63 -7.12 2.90 14.58
N ASP A 64 -6.66 4.11 14.33
CA ASP A 64 -7.16 5.26 15.04
C ASP A 64 -8.64 5.46 14.77
N ALA A 65 -9.06 5.19 13.54
CA ALA A 65 -10.46 5.38 13.21
C ALA A 65 -11.34 4.28 13.77
N ALA A 66 -10.85 3.04 13.70
CA ALA A 66 -11.67 1.91 14.11
C ALA A 66 -11.27 1.36 15.47
N GLY A 67 -9.96 1.34 15.69
CA GLY A 67 -9.41 0.71 16.86
C GLY A 67 -9.25 1.64 18.03
N ALA A 68 -9.05 2.93 17.79
CA ALA A 68 -8.88 3.86 18.89
C ALA A 68 -10.14 3.88 19.75
N ALA A 69 -11.27 3.82 19.12
CA ALA A 69 -12.53 3.79 19.86
C ALA A 69 -12.57 2.58 20.79
N LYS A 70 -12.01 1.47 20.35
CA LYS A 70 -11.99 0.27 21.21
C LYS A 70 -10.92 0.39 22.28
N ALA A 71 -9.78 0.94 21.91
CA ALA A 71 -8.66 1.00 22.83
C ALA A 71 -8.88 1.99 23.96
N TYR A 72 -9.64 3.02 23.69
CA TYR A 72 -9.86 4.07 24.68
C TYR A 72 -11.15 3.94 25.43
N VAL A 73 -11.84 2.88 25.19
CA VAL A 73 -13.11 2.65 25.88
C VAL A 73 -12.90 2.02 27.23
#